data_7cdd9f52fce3394edac296a9287803ac
#
_entry.id   7cdd9f52fce3394edac296a9287803ac
#
_cell.length_a   1.000
_cell.length_b   1.000
_cell.length_c   1.000
_cell.angle_alpha   90.00
_cell.angle_beta   90.00
_cell.angle_gamma   90.00
#
_symmetry.space_group_name_H-M   'P 1'
#
loop_
_entity.id
_entity.type
_entity.pdbx_description
1 polymer ?
#
loop_
_entity_poly.entity_id
_entity_poly.type
_entity_poly.pdbx_seq_one_letter_code
_entity_poly.pdbx_strand_id
1 'polypeptide(L)'
;MASRRLLLIEDSSTMRRMLAMMLREEGYDVKTANDGAEGLAKARVEPRPELILTDYDMPELDGAGLCMEIKKDRELRSTPVLMLTTMGEIQNKIAGLEAGADDYIQKPKSPDDVQEMYARIRAHLRIADLRAELAERNRLLEAAHKKLTFELDLARKVQFALMPRPPKPRGVLQAAVRYTPANQLGGDVYDFYRLENNRLGILVADVSGHGVNSAMLSGMVKALAAPLSLAVLEPGEMLAGLDVATEQYFPEGYFCTGFYLIADEETGLVRYAGVGHPPAIIVGPAGSRMLPSNPGMLGIGMVDGTAGDHDRLEPGESLIIYTDGLTDAMDPSDVLFGEDRLRTLLQSYHGADPLEILNKLDEALNRHTMPGRPADDINIIVLQRPAR
;
A
#
# COMPACT_ATOMS: atom_id res chain seq x y z
N MET A 1 31.09 30.38 1.53
CA MET A 1 30.83 29.05 0.93
C MET A 1 32.15 28.38 0.67
N ALA A 2 32.29 27.07 0.87
CA ALA A 2 33.51 26.36 0.52
C ALA A 2 33.72 26.45 -1.00
N SER A 3 35.00 26.64 -1.41
CA SER A 3 35.35 26.68 -2.84
C SER A 3 35.10 25.30 -3.46
N ARG A 4 34.42 25.26 -4.65
CA ARG A 4 34.16 24.01 -5.40
C ARG A 4 35.46 23.44 -5.96
N ARG A 5 35.66 22.13 -5.81
CA ARG A 5 36.89 21.45 -6.22
C ARG A 5 36.79 20.95 -7.66
N LEU A 6 37.66 21.48 -8.52
CA LEU A 6 37.79 21.06 -9.91
C LEU A 6 39.10 20.31 -10.12
N LEU A 7 39.10 19.33 -11.02
CA LEU A 7 40.31 18.70 -11.53
C LEU A 7 40.42 19.09 -13.03
N LEU A 8 41.46 19.79 -13.37
CA LEU A 8 41.80 20.17 -14.75
C LEU A 8 42.94 19.28 -15.26
N ILE A 9 42.69 18.61 -16.39
CA ILE A 9 43.63 17.66 -17.02
C ILE A 9 43.90 18.18 -18.43
N GLU A 10 45.13 18.54 -18.70
CA GLU A 10 45.53 19.18 -19.97
C GLU A 10 47.05 18.95 -20.14
N ASP A 11 47.50 18.43 -21.25
CA ASP A 11 48.91 18.13 -21.52
C ASP A 11 49.76 19.38 -21.77
N SER A 12 49.19 20.38 -22.48
CA SER A 12 49.84 21.64 -22.73
C SER A 12 50.09 22.45 -21.44
N SER A 13 51.32 22.58 -20.99
CA SER A 13 51.68 23.31 -19.77
C SER A 13 51.23 24.76 -19.79
N THR A 14 51.22 25.41 -20.96
CA THR A 14 50.76 26.79 -21.12
C THR A 14 49.25 26.90 -21.00
N MET A 15 48.48 26.06 -21.71
CA MET A 15 47.05 26.03 -21.66
C MET A 15 46.54 25.67 -20.26
N ARG A 16 47.12 24.62 -19.62
CA ARG A 16 46.83 24.20 -18.27
C ARG A 16 46.98 25.32 -17.24
N ARG A 17 48.10 26.09 -17.30
CA ARG A 17 48.29 27.25 -16.41
C ARG A 17 47.25 28.35 -16.64
N MET A 18 46.99 28.69 -17.90
CA MET A 18 46.00 29.71 -18.26
C MET A 18 44.59 29.32 -17.75
N LEU A 19 44.12 28.12 -18.06
CA LEU A 19 42.81 27.67 -17.62
C LEU A 19 42.73 27.56 -16.10
N ALA A 20 43.76 27.04 -15.44
CA ALA A 20 43.78 26.95 -13.98
C ALA A 20 43.76 28.35 -13.31
N MET A 21 44.43 29.34 -13.86
CA MET A 21 44.34 30.71 -13.39
C MET A 21 42.95 31.29 -13.51
N MET A 22 42.31 31.19 -14.70
CA MET A 22 40.94 31.65 -14.94
C MET A 22 39.93 31.00 -13.99
N LEU A 23 40.00 29.68 -13.79
CA LEU A 23 39.10 28.96 -12.91
C LEU A 23 39.31 29.32 -11.42
N ARG A 24 40.54 29.58 -10.99
CA ARG A 24 40.83 30.06 -9.63
C ARG A 24 40.35 31.49 -9.39
N GLU A 25 40.47 32.37 -10.40
CA GLU A 25 39.93 33.73 -10.33
C GLU A 25 38.40 33.75 -10.23
N GLU A 26 37.70 32.76 -10.82
CA GLU A 26 36.25 32.55 -10.67
C GLU A 26 35.89 31.93 -9.27
N GLY A 27 36.89 31.57 -8.47
CA GLY A 27 36.70 31.11 -7.10
C GLY A 27 36.68 29.59 -6.92
N TYR A 28 37.09 28.80 -7.90
CA TYR A 28 37.22 27.36 -7.80
C TYR A 28 38.54 26.92 -7.14
N ASP A 29 38.51 25.82 -6.39
CA ASP A 29 39.73 25.12 -5.94
C ASP A 29 40.15 24.13 -7.04
N VAL A 30 41.28 24.46 -7.73
CA VAL A 30 41.64 23.74 -8.96
C VAL A 30 42.92 22.92 -8.72
N LYS A 31 42.79 21.59 -8.75
CA LYS A 31 43.92 20.67 -8.93
C LYS A 31 44.16 20.47 -10.41
N THR A 32 45.42 20.23 -10.80
CA THR A 32 45.79 20.02 -12.21
C THR A 32 46.51 18.69 -12.39
N ALA A 33 46.41 18.11 -13.60
CA ALA A 33 47.16 16.94 -14.05
C ALA A 33 47.68 17.14 -15.46
N ASN A 34 48.76 16.43 -15.84
CA ASN A 34 49.46 16.57 -17.11
C ASN A 34 48.91 15.64 -18.22
N ASP A 35 48.25 14.52 -17.80
CA ASP A 35 47.73 13.49 -18.66
C ASP A 35 46.59 12.75 -17.94
N GLY A 36 45.89 11.87 -18.67
CA GLY A 36 44.76 11.15 -18.14
C GLY A 36 45.09 10.16 -17.02
N ALA A 37 46.30 9.57 -17.02
CA ALA A 37 46.73 8.61 -15.99
C ALA A 37 46.93 9.32 -14.66
N GLU A 38 47.67 10.46 -14.66
CA GLU A 38 47.82 11.32 -13.48
C GLU A 38 46.46 11.87 -13.03
N GLY A 39 45.62 12.27 -13.99
CA GLY A 39 44.25 12.74 -13.73
C GLY A 39 43.40 11.73 -13.00
N LEU A 40 43.38 10.48 -13.43
CA LEU A 40 42.66 9.38 -12.80
C LEU A 40 43.19 9.10 -11.39
N ALA A 41 44.52 9.08 -11.22
CA ALA A 41 45.13 8.90 -9.91
C ALA A 41 44.70 10.02 -8.92
N LYS A 42 44.74 11.28 -9.36
CA LYS A 42 44.31 12.45 -8.56
C LYS A 42 42.82 12.48 -8.26
N ALA A 43 41.97 12.04 -9.19
CA ALA A 43 40.54 11.98 -8.99
C ALA A 43 40.12 11.02 -7.88
N ARG A 44 40.91 9.95 -7.63
CA ARG A 44 40.68 8.96 -6.58
C ARG A 44 41.09 9.40 -5.18
N VAL A 45 41.87 10.47 -5.07
CA VAL A 45 42.40 10.97 -3.78
C VAL A 45 41.42 11.96 -3.14
N GLU A 46 41.09 11.72 -1.87
CA GLU A 46 40.25 12.64 -1.08
C GLU A 46 40.96 13.96 -0.73
N PRO A 47 40.30 15.11 -0.73
CA PRO A 47 38.93 15.30 -1.17
C PRO A 47 38.81 15.20 -2.70
N ARG A 48 37.86 14.41 -3.17
CA ARG A 48 37.64 14.18 -4.61
C ARG A 48 37.12 15.44 -5.34
N PRO A 49 37.38 15.54 -6.64
CA PRO A 49 36.83 16.65 -7.45
C PRO A 49 35.33 16.53 -7.57
N GLU A 50 34.66 17.67 -7.59
CA GLU A 50 33.22 17.79 -7.83
C GLU A 50 32.89 17.90 -9.33
N LEU A 51 33.89 18.21 -10.15
CA LEU A 51 33.83 18.23 -11.60
C LEU A 51 35.23 18.05 -12.19
N ILE A 52 35.33 17.35 -13.30
CA ILE A 52 36.56 17.11 -14.06
C ILE A 52 36.45 17.82 -15.39
N LEU A 53 37.48 18.63 -15.72
CA LEU A 53 37.73 19.20 -17.03
C LEU A 53 38.91 18.46 -17.64
N THR A 54 38.77 17.85 -18.79
CA THR A 54 39.82 17.10 -19.44
C THR A 54 40.00 17.48 -20.91
N ASP A 55 41.23 17.63 -21.37
CA ASP A 55 41.50 17.64 -22.80
C ASP A 55 41.10 16.28 -23.40
N TYR A 56 40.76 16.31 -24.71
CA TYR A 56 40.48 15.10 -25.46
C TYR A 56 41.77 14.39 -25.88
N ASP A 57 42.70 15.13 -26.51
CA ASP A 57 43.95 14.61 -27.06
C ASP A 57 45.09 14.73 -26.02
N MET A 58 45.41 13.63 -25.36
CA MET A 58 46.52 13.57 -24.38
C MET A 58 47.33 12.28 -24.57
N PRO A 59 48.63 12.31 -24.25
CA PRO A 59 49.45 11.11 -24.27
C PRO A 59 49.02 10.10 -23.18
N GLU A 60 49.38 8.82 -23.37
CA GLU A 60 49.15 7.66 -22.48
C GLU A 60 47.68 7.30 -22.31
N LEU A 61 46.88 8.15 -21.70
CA LEU A 61 45.43 7.96 -21.50
C LEU A 61 44.72 9.23 -22.01
N ASP A 62 44.02 9.13 -23.14
CA ASP A 62 43.25 10.23 -23.72
C ASP A 62 41.99 10.53 -22.89
N GLY A 63 41.33 11.66 -23.22
CA GLY A 63 40.14 12.11 -22.49
C GLY A 63 38.99 11.12 -22.53
N ALA A 64 38.81 10.43 -23.67
CA ALA A 64 37.76 9.40 -23.81
C ALA A 64 38.02 8.17 -22.94
N GLY A 65 39.26 7.66 -22.96
CA GLY A 65 39.69 6.57 -22.10
C GLY A 65 39.58 6.91 -20.61
N LEU A 66 40.03 8.12 -20.24
CA LEU A 66 39.86 8.63 -18.87
C LEU A 66 38.38 8.66 -18.44
N CYS A 67 37.50 9.18 -19.30
CA CYS A 67 36.08 9.24 -19.02
C CYS A 67 35.50 7.87 -18.78
N MET A 68 35.80 6.88 -19.64
CA MET A 68 35.38 5.50 -19.45
C MET A 68 35.83 4.92 -18.10
N GLU A 69 37.07 5.17 -17.69
CA GLU A 69 37.58 4.68 -16.39
C GLU A 69 36.89 5.37 -15.21
N ILE A 70 36.61 6.68 -15.29
CA ILE A 70 35.83 7.41 -14.28
C ILE A 70 34.39 6.89 -14.20
N LYS A 71 33.72 6.63 -15.32
CA LYS A 71 32.35 6.13 -15.32
C LYS A 71 32.21 4.67 -14.89
N LYS A 72 33.27 3.85 -14.98
CA LYS A 72 33.36 2.51 -14.39
C LYS A 72 33.61 2.52 -12.89
N ASP A 73 34.26 3.56 -12.38
CA ASP A 73 34.61 3.67 -10.96
C ASP A 73 33.37 3.98 -10.13
N ARG A 74 33.07 3.12 -9.15
CA ARG A 74 31.83 3.21 -8.34
C ARG A 74 31.70 4.54 -7.60
N GLU A 75 32.82 5.14 -7.23
CA GLU A 75 32.86 6.35 -6.41
C GLU A 75 32.99 7.63 -7.24
N LEU A 76 33.48 7.53 -8.48
CA LEU A 76 33.69 8.65 -9.38
C LEU A 76 32.63 8.77 -10.48
N ARG A 77 31.85 7.70 -10.77
CA ARG A 77 30.90 7.65 -11.89
C ARG A 77 29.85 8.78 -11.91
N SER A 78 29.56 9.34 -10.74
CA SER A 78 28.62 10.47 -10.61
C SER A 78 29.27 11.85 -10.79
N THR A 79 30.62 11.90 -10.79
CA THR A 79 31.35 13.15 -11.04
C THR A 79 31.20 13.55 -12.50
N PRO A 80 30.73 14.77 -12.79
CA PRO A 80 30.64 15.25 -14.17
C PRO A 80 32.01 15.41 -14.80
N VAL A 81 32.13 14.92 -16.04
CA VAL A 81 33.34 15.02 -16.86
C VAL A 81 33.01 15.89 -18.09
N LEU A 82 33.67 17.05 -18.20
CA LEU A 82 33.53 17.95 -19.35
C LEU A 82 34.80 17.90 -20.19
N MET A 83 34.63 17.64 -21.48
CA MET A 83 35.77 17.57 -22.41
C MET A 83 36.10 18.91 -23.02
N LEU A 84 37.36 19.29 -22.99
CA LEU A 84 37.90 20.47 -23.72
C LEU A 84 38.24 20.06 -25.13
N THR A 85 37.73 20.80 -26.12
CA THR A 85 37.94 20.49 -27.54
C THR A 85 38.43 21.74 -28.32
N THR A 86 39.20 21.52 -29.39
CA THR A 86 39.53 22.56 -30.36
C THR A 86 38.43 22.74 -31.40
N MET A 87 38.46 23.84 -32.17
CA MET A 87 37.45 24.14 -33.20
C MET A 87 37.55 23.15 -34.36
N GLY A 88 36.45 22.49 -34.72
CA GLY A 88 36.32 21.68 -35.94
C GLY A 88 36.28 20.15 -35.79
N GLU A 89 36.51 19.60 -34.59
CA GLU A 89 36.59 18.15 -34.37
C GLU A 89 35.24 17.52 -33.97
N ILE A 90 34.32 17.44 -34.94
CA ILE A 90 32.98 16.84 -34.69
C ILE A 90 33.10 15.36 -34.28
N GLN A 91 34.07 14.64 -34.85
CA GLN A 91 34.26 13.21 -34.53
C GLN A 91 34.72 13.01 -33.10
N ASN A 92 35.59 13.85 -32.56
CA ASN A 92 36.07 13.80 -31.18
C ASN A 92 34.93 14.11 -30.17
N LYS A 93 33.98 14.99 -30.55
CA LYS A 93 32.80 15.29 -29.73
C LYS A 93 31.87 14.08 -29.59
N ILE A 94 31.62 13.36 -30.69
CA ILE A 94 30.78 12.17 -30.70
C ILE A 94 31.45 11.06 -29.87
N ALA A 95 32.71 10.77 -30.10
CA ALA A 95 33.46 9.77 -29.37
C ALA A 95 33.54 10.04 -27.86
N GLY A 96 33.71 11.34 -27.49
CA GLY A 96 33.73 11.74 -26.08
C GLY A 96 32.38 11.54 -25.37
N LEU A 97 31.27 11.88 -26.02
CA LEU A 97 29.93 11.63 -25.47
C LEU A 97 29.61 10.14 -25.38
N GLU A 98 30.00 9.34 -26.39
CA GLU A 98 29.85 7.88 -26.36
C GLU A 98 30.70 7.23 -25.26
N ALA A 99 31.86 7.82 -24.92
CA ALA A 99 32.69 7.42 -23.77
C ALA A 99 32.08 7.76 -22.41
N GLY A 100 30.95 8.52 -22.39
CA GLY A 100 30.21 8.88 -21.18
C GLY A 100 30.51 10.26 -20.63
N ALA A 101 31.17 11.16 -21.39
CA ALA A 101 31.32 12.56 -21.01
C ALA A 101 29.96 13.23 -20.86
N ASP A 102 29.82 14.09 -19.85
CA ASP A 102 28.56 14.79 -19.57
C ASP A 102 28.34 15.99 -20.50
N ASP A 103 29.42 16.61 -21.00
CA ASP A 103 29.39 17.70 -21.98
C ASP A 103 30.79 17.93 -22.61
N TYR A 104 30.85 18.81 -23.60
CA TYR A 104 32.10 19.32 -24.16
C TYR A 104 32.12 20.84 -24.12
N ILE A 105 33.32 21.42 -24.01
CA ILE A 105 33.54 22.86 -23.96
C ILE A 105 34.65 23.19 -24.96
N GLN A 106 34.43 24.19 -25.78
CA GLN A 106 35.50 24.70 -26.65
C GLN A 106 36.58 25.36 -25.80
N LYS A 107 37.85 25.07 -26.07
CA LYS A 107 38.99 25.78 -25.44
C LYS A 107 38.87 27.28 -25.71
N PRO A 108 38.81 28.13 -24.65
CA PRO A 108 38.47 29.55 -24.81
C PRO A 108 39.56 30.31 -25.59
N LYS A 109 39.11 31.12 -26.57
CA LYS A 109 39.94 32.02 -27.38
C LYS A 109 39.51 33.47 -27.26
N SER A 110 38.30 33.70 -26.74
CA SER A 110 37.71 35.02 -26.55
C SER A 110 37.11 35.14 -25.13
N PRO A 111 36.81 36.35 -24.65
CA PRO A 111 36.11 36.56 -23.40
C PRO A 111 34.74 35.86 -23.35
N ASP A 112 34.01 35.76 -24.47
CA ASP A 112 32.73 35.11 -24.58
C ASP A 112 32.84 33.60 -24.40
N ASP A 113 33.88 32.95 -24.94
CA ASP A 113 34.18 31.54 -24.75
C ASP A 113 34.44 31.21 -23.27
N VAL A 114 35.12 32.13 -22.56
CA VAL A 114 35.37 31.99 -21.11
C VAL A 114 34.04 32.03 -20.34
N GLN A 115 33.15 32.94 -20.70
CA GLN A 115 31.83 33.00 -20.03
C GLN A 115 30.97 31.75 -20.31
N GLU A 116 31.03 31.21 -21.54
CA GLU A 116 30.39 29.96 -21.88
C GLU A 116 30.95 28.81 -21.02
N MET A 117 32.26 28.70 -20.92
CA MET A 117 32.93 27.69 -20.09
C MET A 117 32.42 27.74 -18.63
N TYR A 118 32.41 28.93 -18.03
CA TYR A 118 31.91 29.08 -16.65
C TYR A 118 30.43 28.74 -16.51
N ALA A 119 29.61 29.13 -17.49
CA ALA A 119 28.17 28.80 -17.46
C ALA A 119 27.95 27.29 -17.50
N ARG A 120 28.65 26.55 -18.34
CA ARG A 120 28.58 25.09 -18.43
C ARG A 120 29.07 24.39 -17.14
N ILE A 121 30.20 24.84 -16.60
CA ILE A 121 30.70 24.30 -15.32
C ILE A 121 29.67 24.50 -14.22
N ARG A 122 29.11 25.71 -14.08
CA ARG A 122 28.05 25.97 -13.07
C ARG A 122 26.80 25.11 -13.30
N ALA A 123 26.39 24.91 -14.56
CA ALA A 123 25.25 24.08 -14.88
C ALA A 123 25.45 22.61 -14.46
N HIS A 124 26.62 22.04 -14.77
CA HIS A 124 26.92 20.64 -14.43
C HIS A 124 27.15 20.42 -12.94
N LEU A 125 27.76 21.37 -12.24
CA LEU A 125 27.85 21.33 -10.76
C LEU A 125 26.44 21.36 -10.14
N ARG A 126 25.55 22.21 -10.62
CA ARG A 126 24.15 22.26 -10.15
C ARG A 126 23.41 20.96 -10.42
N ILE A 127 23.59 20.36 -11.60
CA ILE A 127 22.98 19.05 -11.93
C ILE A 127 23.50 17.96 -10.97
N ALA A 128 24.80 17.96 -10.68
CA ALA A 128 25.39 17.01 -9.73
C ALA A 128 24.80 17.16 -8.31
N ASP A 129 24.65 18.41 -7.83
CA ASP A 129 24.02 18.70 -6.53
C ASP A 129 22.58 18.19 -6.48
N LEU A 130 21.78 18.50 -7.52
CA LEU A 130 20.37 18.05 -7.58
C LEU A 130 20.24 16.52 -7.64
N ARG A 131 21.14 15.84 -8.37
CA ARG A 131 21.18 14.38 -8.40
C ARG A 131 21.52 13.78 -7.04
N ALA A 132 22.47 14.37 -6.32
CA ALA A 132 22.84 13.94 -4.98
C ALA A 132 21.70 14.15 -3.96
N GLU A 133 21.04 15.31 -4.02
CA GLU A 133 19.88 15.61 -3.19
C GLU A 133 18.72 14.65 -3.46
N LEU A 134 18.42 14.39 -4.73
CA LEU A 134 17.35 13.45 -5.11
C LEU A 134 17.65 12.02 -4.65
N ALA A 135 18.90 11.57 -4.80
CA ALA A 135 19.32 10.24 -4.34
C ALA A 135 19.15 10.09 -2.82
N GLU A 136 19.52 11.10 -2.04
CA GLU A 136 19.33 11.07 -0.58
C GLU A 136 17.85 11.11 -0.18
N ARG A 137 17.05 11.96 -0.85
CA ARG A 137 15.60 11.98 -0.61
C ARG A 137 14.95 10.63 -0.91
N ASN A 138 15.32 9.99 -2.02
CA ASN A 138 14.82 8.66 -2.37
C ASN A 138 15.21 7.62 -1.32
N ARG A 139 16.46 7.64 -0.85
CA ARG A 139 16.93 6.75 0.21
C ARG A 139 16.13 6.90 1.50
N LEU A 140 15.85 8.14 1.92
CA LEU A 140 15.04 8.42 3.11
C LEU A 140 13.59 7.98 2.95
N LEU A 141 13.00 8.22 1.77
CA LEU A 141 11.65 7.79 1.43
C LEU A 141 11.53 6.26 1.46
N GLU A 142 12.46 5.55 0.86
CA GLU A 142 12.48 4.07 0.88
C GLU A 142 12.61 3.52 2.30
N ALA A 143 13.45 4.14 3.14
CA ALA A 143 13.59 3.74 4.53
C ALA A 143 12.31 3.96 5.33
N ALA A 144 11.66 5.12 5.16
CA ALA A 144 10.38 5.45 5.81
C ALA A 144 9.26 4.51 5.33
N HIS A 145 9.18 4.24 4.02
CA HIS A 145 8.20 3.31 3.45
C HIS A 145 8.35 1.89 4.00
N LYS A 146 9.59 1.37 4.05
CA LYS A 146 9.86 0.05 4.64
C LYS A 146 9.43 -0.03 6.11
N LYS A 147 9.72 1.02 6.89
CA LYS A 147 9.30 1.08 8.30
C LYS A 147 7.78 1.06 8.44
N LEU A 148 7.08 1.90 7.69
CA LEU A 148 5.61 1.97 7.71
C LEU A 148 4.97 0.64 7.31
N THR A 149 5.46 0.01 6.24
CA THR A 149 4.97 -1.30 5.80
C THR A 149 5.14 -2.36 6.88
N PHE A 150 6.28 -2.37 7.57
CA PHE A 150 6.51 -3.29 8.68
C PHE A 150 5.54 -3.07 9.86
N GLU A 151 5.29 -1.81 10.23
CA GLU A 151 4.35 -1.46 11.31
C GLU A 151 2.91 -1.87 10.95
N LEU A 152 2.49 -1.62 9.71
CA LEU A 152 1.18 -2.05 9.23
C LEU A 152 1.03 -3.57 9.14
N ASP A 153 2.06 -4.30 8.73
CA ASP A 153 2.06 -5.77 8.73
C ASP A 153 1.94 -6.35 10.14
N LEU A 154 2.57 -5.70 11.13
CA LEU A 154 2.42 -6.09 12.52
C LEU A 154 0.99 -5.83 13.02
N ALA A 155 0.42 -4.66 12.76
CA ALA A 155 -0.96 -4.32 13.12
C ALA A 155 -1.96 -5.30 12.48
N ARG A 156 -1.76 -5.66 11.22
CA ARG A 156 -2.55 -6.68 10.52
C ARG A 156 -2.51 -8.03 11.23
N LYS A 157 -1.33 -8.49 11.63
CA LYS A 157 -1.20 -9.76 12.38
C LYS A 157 -1.97 -9.73 13.70
N VAL A 158 -1.94 -8.59 14.40
CA VAL A 158 -2.72 -8.41 15.64
C VAL A 158 -4.22 -8.43 15.34
N GLN A 159 -4.69 -7.71 14.33
CA GLN A 159 -6.10 -7.72 13.94
C GLN A 159 -6.58 -9.14 13.57
N PHE A 160 -5.83 -9.86 12.74
CA PHE A 160 -6.17 -11.25 12.38
C PHE A 160 -6.15 -12.20 13.58
N ALA A 161 -5.29 -11.96 14.57
CA ALA A 161 -5.27 -12.76 15.80
C ALA A 161 -6.51 -12.52 16.69
N LEU A 162 -7.13 -11.35 16.56
CA LEU A 162 -8.40 -11.02 17.23
C LEU A 162 -9.62 -11.64 16.53
N MET A 163 -9.54 -12.03 15.25
CA MET A 163 -10.64 -12.64 14.51
C MET A 163 -10.80 -14.11 14.93
N PRO A 164 -11.95 -14.50 15.49
CA PRO A 164 -12.13 -15.86 15.99
C PRO A 164 -12.33 -16.85 14.84
N ARG A 165 -11.95 -18.09 15.06
CA ARG A 165 -12.42 -19.19 14.22
C ARG A 165 -13.85 -19.57 14.64
N PRO A 166 -14.69 -20.06 13.70
CA PRO A 166 -15.98 -20.61 14.09
C PRO A 166 -15.80 -21.64 15.18
N PRO A 167 -16.58 -21.56 16.25
CA PRO A 167 -16.46 -22.51 17.34
C PRO A 167 -16.92 -23.90 16.88
N LYS A 168 -16.37 -24.97 17.51
CA LYS A 168 -16.81 -26.33 17.21
C LYS A 168 -18.31 -26.45 17.49
N PRO A 169 -19.10 -27.09 16.62
CA PRO A 169 -20.51 -27.33 16.83
C PRO A 169 -20.79 -28.08 18.16
N ARG A 170 -21.82 -27.65 18.85
CA ARG A 170 -22.36 -28.39 20.05
C ARG A 170 -23.68 -29.05 19.76
N GLY A 171 -24.26 -28.87 18.58
CA GLY A 171 -25.52 -29.40 18.12
C GLY A 171 -25.50 -29.67 16.62
N VAL A 172 -26.58 -29.34 15.93
CA VAL A 172 -26.79 -29.65 14.51
C VAL A 172 -26.27 -28.58 13.55
N LEU A 173 -25.81 -27.42 14.04
CA LEU A 173 -25.38 -26.33 13.20
C LEU A 173 -23.86 -26.38 12.93
N GLN A 174 -23.48 -26.09 11.70
CA GLN A 174 -22.09 -25.94 11.27
C GLN A 174 -21.85 -24.51 10.81
N ALA A 175 -20.66 -23.97 11.04
CA ALA A 175 -20.32 -22.61 10.67
C ALA A 175 -18.96 -22.55 9.95
N ALA A 176 -18.88 -21.68 8.94
CA ALA A 176 -17.64 -21.28 8.30
C ALA A 176 -17.60 -19.77 8.12
N VAL A 177 -16.40 -19.21 8.07
CA VAL A 177 -16.18 -17.76 7.88
C VAL A 177 -15.09 -17.51 6.85
N ARG A 178 -15.28 -16.46 6.07
CA ARG A 178 -14.29 -15.89 5.16
C ARG A 178 -14.19 -14.39 5.43
N TYR A 179 -12.98 -13.92 5.67
CA TYR A 179 -12.67 -12.51 5.82
C TYR A 179 -11.53 -12.12 4.87
N THR A 180 -11.77 -11.15 4.02
CA THR A 180 -10.82 -10.66 3.01
C THR A 180 -10.76 -9.13 3.08
N PRO A 181 -9.74 -8.56 3.74
CA PRO A 181 -9.62 -7.11 3.84
C PRO A 181 -9.20 -6.50 2.51
N ALA A 182 -9.77 -5.34 2.19
CA ALA A 182 -9.45 -4.54 1.00
C ALA A 182 -8.01 -4.00 1.07
N ASN A 183 -7.59 -3.59 2.24
CA ASN A 183 -6.26 -3.02 2.52
C ASN A 183 -5.45 -3.93 3.45
N GLN A 184 -4.36 -3.40 3.99
CA GLN A 184 -3.56 -4.13 4.99
C GLN A 184 -4.36 -4.36 6.29
N LEU A 185 -5.28 -3.44 6.61
CA LEU A 185 -6.17 -3.47 7.75
C LEU A 185 -7.59 -3.17 7.27
N GLY A 186 -8.60 -3.82 7.85
CA GLY A 186 -10.00 -3.65 7.50
C GLY A 186 -10.87 -3.09 8.62
N GLY A 187 -11.99 -2.47 8.24
CA GLY A 187 -13.04 -1.96 9.14
C GLY A 187 -14.01 -3.04 9.61
N ASP A 188 -14.18 -4.08 8.80
CA ASP A 188 -15.07 -5.19 9.13
C ASP A 188 -14.63 -5.96 10.38
N VAL A 189 -15.61 -6.36 11.17
CA VAL A 189 -15.40 -7.19 12.35
C VAL A 189 -16.49 -8.24 12.48
N TYR A 190 -16.11 -9.40 12.95
CA TYR A 190 -17.04 -10.45 13.36
C TYR A 190 -16.61 -11.11 14.66
N ASP A 191 -17.59 -11.67 15.38
CA ASP A 191 -17.30 -12.45 16.57
C ASP A 191 -18.33 -13.58 16.78
N PHE A 192 -17.92 -14.60 17.54
CA PHE A 192 -18.73 -15.71 17.95
C PHE A 192 -18.76 -15.81 19.47
N TYR A 193 -19.95 -15.80 20.04
CA TYR A 193 -20.17 -15.87 21.48
C TYR A 193 -20.85 -17.18 21.87
N ARG A 194 -20.19 -17.93 22.74
CA ARG A 194 -20.82 -19.11 23.34
C ARG A 194 -21.76 -18.68 24.46
N LEU A 195 -23.04 -18.84 24.22
CA LEU A 195 -24.08 -18.50 25.16
C LEU A 195 -24.54 -19.78 25.92
N GLU A 196 -25.34 -19.60 26.99
CA GLU A 196 -25.95 -20.70 27.71
C GLU A 196 -26.97 -21.48 26.86
N ASN A 197 -27.32 -22.70 27.28
CA ASN A 197 -28.31 -23.57 26.63
C ASN A 197 -28.02 -23.85 25.14
N ASN A 198 -26.77 -24.18 24.80
CA ASN A 198 -26.30 -24.51 23.45
C ASN A 198 -26.65 -23.46 22.40
N ARG A 199 -26.65 -22.18 22.80
CA ARG A 199 -26.84 -21.06 21.87
C ARG A 199 -25.52 -20.47 21.42
N LEU A 200 -25.49 -20.03 20.18
CA LEU A 200 -24.36 -19.36 19.54
C LEU A 200 -24.77 -17.94 19.14
N GLY A 201 -24.12 -16.93 19.72
CA GLY A 201 -24.22 -15.56 19.26
C GLY A 201 -23.22 -15.32 18.14
N ILE A 202 -23.63 -14.59 17.10
CA ILE A 202 -22.81 -14.18 15.96
C ILE A 202 -23.00 -12.69 15.75
N LEU A 203 -21.91 -11.92 15.82
CA LEU A 203 -21.89 -10.51 15.49
C LEU A 203 -21.13 -10.32 14.19
N VAL A 204 -21.69 -9.52 13.27
CA VAL A 204 -20.98 -8.94 12.13
C VAL A 204 -21.22 -7.46 12.17
N ALA A 205 -20.18 -6.65 12.02
CA ALA A 205 -20.30 -5.21 11.92
C ALA A 205 -19.26 -4.68 10.93
N ASP A 206 -19.62 -3.60 10.27
CA ASP A 206 -18.74 -2.85 9.38
C ASP A 206 -18.63 -1.41 9.85
N VAL A 207 -17.38 -0.97 10.06
CA VAL A 207 -17.06 0.39 10.54
C VAL A 207 -16.78 1.28 9.35
N SER A 208 -17.50 2.39 9.27
CA SER A 208 -17.39 3.37 8.19
C SER A 208 -15.95 3.78 7.89
N GLY A 209 -15.60 3.82 6.60
CA GLY A 209 -14.26 4.14 6.11
C GLY A 209 -13.32 2.94 6.06
N HIS A 210 -12.07 3.18 5.71
CA HIS A 210 -11.08 2.11 5.51
C HIS A 210 -9.71 2.46 6.11
N GLY A 211 -8.89 1.45 6.33
CA GLY A 211 -7.51 1.58 6.78
C GLY A 211 -7.36 1.57 8.30
N VAL A 212 -6.33 2.25 8.81
CA VAL A 212 -5.91 2.14 10.22
C VAL A 212 -6.99 2.58 11.20
N ASN A 213 -7.71 3.68 10.90
CA ASN A 213 -8.71 4.23 11.81
C ASN A 213 -9.90 3.27 11.98
N SER A 214 -10.50 2.80 10.88
CA SER A 214 -11.60 1.84 10.92
C SER A 214 -11.18 0.52 11.55
N ALA A 215 -9.96 0.05 11.30
CA ALA A 215 -9.40 -1.14 11.93
C ALA A 215 -9.22 -1.02 13.46
N MET A 216 -8.88 0.15 13.96
CA MET A 216 -8.83 0.41 15.42
C MET A 216 -10.23 0.42 16.03
N LEU A 217 -11.19 1.06 15.34
CA LEU A 217 -12.58 1.12 15.79
C LEU A 217 -13.25 -0.27 15.72
N SER A 218 -12.95 -1.09 14.72
CA SER A 218 -13.46 -2.48 14.66
C SER A 218 -12.98 -3.33 15.84
N GLY A 219 -11.72 -3.15 16.27
CA GLY A 219 -11.22 -3.74 17.51
C GLY A 219 -11.96 -3.26 18.75
N MET A 220 -12.34 -1.98 18.79
CA MET A 220 -13.14 -1.39 19.86
C MET A 220 -14.56 -1.95 19.86
N VAL A 221 -15.24 -2.03 18.71
CA VAL A 221 -16.57 -2.69 18.58
C VAL A 221 -16.54 -4.08 19.20
N LYS A 222 -15.53 -4.88 18.85
CA LYS A 222 -15.36 -6.22 19.40
C LYS A 222 -15.20 -6.22 20.92
N ALA A 223 -14.39 -5.33 21.46
CA ALA A 223 -14.16 -5.22 22.91
C ALA A 223 -15.41 -4.80 23.68
N LEU A 224 -16.21 -3.90 23.10
CA LEU A 224 -17.47 -3.42 23.69
C LEU A 224 -18.58 -4.45 23.58
N ALA A 225 -18.63 -5.21 22.48
CA ALA A 225 -19.63 -6.26 22.25
C ALA A 225 -19.47 -7.47 23.19
N ALA A 226 -18.26 -7.83 23.56
CA ALA A 226 -17.99 -9.03 24.37
C ALA A 226 -18.71 -9.03 25.74
N PRO A 227 -18.66 -7.98 26.58
CA PRO A 227 -19.41 -7.96 27.85
C PRO A 227 -20.92 -7.91 27.63
N LEU A 228 -21.42 -7.26 26.58
CA LEU A 228 -22.85 -7.20 26.26
C LEU A 228 -23.38 -8.61 25.89
N SER A 229 -22.62 -9.38 25.13
CA SER A 229 -23.00 -10.75 24.76
C SER A 229 -23.14 -11.67 25.96
N LEU A 230 -22.35 -11.46 27.01
CA LEU A 230 -22.42 -12.23 28.28
C LEU A 230 -23.66 -11.90 29.10
N ALA A 231 -24.27 -10.73 28.90
CA ALA A 231 -25.52 -10.35 29.58
C ALA A 231 -26.76 -11.11 29.05
N VAL A 232 -26.58 -12.00 28.03
CA VAL A 232 -27.66 -12.80 27.41
C VAL A 232 -28.81 -11.93 26.90
N LEU A 233 -28.49 -10.77 26.33
CA LEU A 233 -29.47 -9.84 25.78
C LEU A 233 -30.10 -10.40 24.48
N GLU A 234 -31.34 -10.00 24.23
CA GLU A 234 -31.98 -10.20 22.94
C GLU A 234 -31.22 -9.44 21.86
N PRO A 235 -31.25 -9.90 20.57
CA PRO A 235 -30.46 -9.29 19.51
C PRO A 235 -30.63 -7.76 19.37
N GLY A 236 -31.84 -7.24 19.47
CA GLY A 236 -32.11 -5.80 19.45
C GLY A 236 -31.48 -5.06 20.61
N GLU A 237 -31.60 -5.61 21.84
CA GLU A 237 -31.00 -5.04 23.05
C GLU A 237 -29.47 -5.04 22.98
N MET A 238 -28.89 -6.09 22.37
CA MET A 238 -27.46 -6.19 22.14
C MET A 238 -26.95 -5.06 21.22
N LEU A 239 -27.64 -4.80 20.11
CA LEU A 239 -27.26 -3.74 19.18
C LEU A 239 -27.49 -2.34 19.77
N ALA A 240 -28.57 -2.14 20.53
CA ALA A 240 -28.81 -0.88 21.24
C ALA A 240 -27.73 -0.59 22.31
N GLY A 241 -27.36 -1.62 23.07
CA GLY A 241 -26.25 -1.50 24.04
C GLY A 241 -24.93 -1.20 23.37
N LEU A 242 -24.69 -1.78 22.19
CA LEU A 242 -23.49 -1.53 21.40
C LEU A 242 -23.50 -0.11 20.81
N ASP A 243 -24.65 0.39 20.36
CA ASP A 243 -24.82 1.76 19.87
C ASP A 243 -24.44 2.78 20.95
N VAL A 244 -25.02 2.67 22.14
CA VAL A 244 -24.70 3.54 23.28
C VAL A 244 -23.22 3.44 23.69
N ALA A 245 -22.66 2.23 23.69
CA ALA A 245 -21.26 2.02 24.06
C ALA A 245 -20.29 2.61 23.01
N THR A 246 -20.59 2.50 21.72
CA THR A 246 -19.74 3.02 20.64
C THR A 246 -19.86 4.53 20.50
N GLU A 247 -21.03 5.14 20.75
CA GLU A 247 -21.23 6.59 20.74
C GLU A 247 -20.21 7.33 21.64
N GLN A 248 -19.86 6.76 22.79
CA GLN A 248 -18.92 7.38 23.72
C GLN A 248 -17.47 7.45 23.20
N TYR A 249 -17.11 6.57 22.29
CA TYR A 249 -15.72 6.36 21.90
C TYR A 249 -15.43 6.66 20.41
N PHE A 250 -16.46 6.65 19.57
CA PHE A 250 -16.28 6.93 18.16
C PHE A 250 -15.98 8.41 17.95
N PRO A 251 -14.93 8.75 17.17
CA PRO A 251 -14.71 10.13 16.76
C PRO A 251 -15.89 10.63 15.91
N GLU A 252 -16.11 11.96 15.93
CA GLU A 252 -17.16 12.60 15.10
C GLU A 252 -17.05 12.15 13.62
N GLY A 253 -18.18 11.75 13.05
CA GLY A 253 -18.28 11.30 11.66
C GLY A 253 -18.00 9.81 11.44
N TYR A 254 -17.65 9.05 12.48
CA TYR A 254 -17.55 7.59 12.42
C TYR A 254 -18.84 6.94 12.95
N PHE A 255 -19.23 5.86 12.29
CA PHE A 255 -20.35 5.01 12.67
C PHE A 255 -20.05 3.57 12.24
N CYS A 256 -20.89 2.63 12.61
CA CYS A 256 -20.83 1.29 12.03
C CYS A 256 -22.22 0.74 11.74
N THR A 257 -22.28 -0.22 10.83
CA THR A 257 -23.45 -1.07 10.66
C THR A 257 -23.27 -2.33 11.50
N GLY A 258 -24.34 -3.03 11.82
CA GLY A 258 -24.25 -4.25 12.60
C GLY A 258 -25.38 -5.22 12.39
N PHE A 259 -25.06 -6.50 12.43
CA PHE A 259 -26.02 -7.61 12.44
C PHE A 259 -25.63 -8.56 13.58
N TYR A 260 -26.58 -8.80 14.47
CA TYR A 260 -26.40 -9.76 15.57
C TYR A 260 -27.45 -10.85 15.52
N LEU A 261 -27.01 -12.09 15.66
CA LEU A 261 -27.84 -13.27 15.58
C LEU A 261 -27.54 -14.20 16.75
N ILE A 262 -28.58 -14.78 17.33
CA ILE A 262 -28.50 -15.89 18.33
C ILE A 262 -29.12 -17.12 17.70
N ALA A 263 -28.32 -18.14 17.46
CA ALA A 263 -28.75 -19.44 16.97
C ALA A 263 -28.82 -20.49 18.09
N ASP A 264 -29.92 -21.19 18.18
CA ASP A 264 -30.06 -22.38 19.00
C ASP A 264 -29.53 -23.59 18.22
N GLU A 265 -28.42 -24.17 18.68
CA GLU A 265 -27.71 -25.21 17.95
C GLU A 265 -28.46 -26.57 17.97
N GLU A 266 -29.49 -26.75 18.79
CA GLU A 266 -30.30 -28.01 18.84
C GLU A 266 -31.50 -27.90 17.91
N THR A 267 -32.22 -26.79 17.99
CA THR A 267 -33.52 -26.62 17.30
C THR A 267 -33.41 -25.97 15.95
N GLY A 268 -32.32 -25.23 15.67
CA GLY A 268 -32.15 -24.41 14.51
C GLY A 268 -32.91 -23.08 14.55
N LEU A 269 -33.55 -22.75 15.70
CA LEU A 269 -34.18 -21.44 15.87
C LEU A 269 -33.12 -20.33 15.83
N VAL A 270 -33.36 -19.28 15.07
CA VAL A 270 -32.50 -18.09 15.01
C VAL A 270 -33.31 -16.87 15.43
N ARG A 271 -32.76 -16.04 16.31
CA ARG A 271 -33.25 -14.71 16.63
C ARG A 271 -32.22 -13.72 16.15
N TYR A 272 -32.61 -12.62 15.54
CA TYR A 272 -31.70 -11.70 14.93
C TYR A 272 -32.17 -10.26 14.99
N ALA A 273 -31.24 -9.33 14.86
CA ALA A 273 -31.49 -7.93 14.59
C ALA A 273 -30.36 -7.39 13.71
N GLY A 274 -30.68 -6.43 12.85
CA GLY A 274 -29.70 -5.71 12.03
C GLY A 274 -29.98 -4.21 12.04
N VAL A 275 -28.93 -3.39 11.99
CA VAL A 275 -28.99 -1.94 11.91
C VAL A 275 -28.05 -1.46 10.81
N GLY A 276 -28.61 -0.93 9.71
CA GLY A 276 -27.88 -0.44 8.53
C GLY A 276 -27.06 -1.48 7.78
N HIS A 277 -27.05 -2.71 8.24
CA HIS A 277 -26.27 -3.82 7.69
C HIS A 277 -27.02 -4.51 6.55
N PRO A 278 -26.34 -5.10 5.55
CA PRO A 278 -27.00 -5.92 4.55
C PRO A 278 -27.87 -7.02 5.18
N PRO A 279 -29.05 -7.33 4.60
CA PRO A 279 -29.91 -8.38 5.12
C PRO A 279 -29.23 -9.74 4.99
N ALA A 280 -29.31 -10.58 6.02
CA ALA A 280 -28.84 -11.95 5.90
C ALA A 280 -29.76 -12.79 5.01
N ILE A 281 -29.23 -13.83 4.37
CA ILE A 281 -29.96 -14.65 3.40
C ILE A 281 -30.01 -16.09 3.89
N ILE A 282 -31.21 -16.68 3.93
CA ILE A 282 -31.38 -18.13 4.11
C ILE A 282 -31.66 -18.75 2.75
N VAL A 283 -30.92 -19.80 2.41
CA VAL A 283 -31.12 -20.58 1.18
C VAL A 283 -31.32 -22.05 1.50
N GLY A 284 -32.19 -22.69 0.76
CA GLY A 284 -32.52 -24.10 0.94
C GLY A 284 -33.30 -24.70 -0.24
N PRO A 285 -33.78 -25.96 -0.10
CA PRO A 285 -34.50 -26.64 -1.18
C PRO A 285 -35.78 -25.92 -1.63
N ALA A 286 -36.41 -25.14 -0.76
CA ALA A 286 -37.65 -24.43 -1.04
C ALA A 286 -37.43 -23.05 -1.67
N GLY A 287 -36.20 -22.60 -1.82
CA GLY A 287 -35.83 -21.27 -2.32
C GLY A 287 -35.00 -20.46 -1.32
N SER A 288 -35.01 -19.13 -1.48
CA SER A 288 -34.31 -18.21 -0.59
C SER A 288 -35.25 -17.21 0.07
N ARG A 289 -34.94 -16.82 1.30
CA ARG A 289 -35.61 -15.75 2.05
C ARG A 289 -34.61 -14.85 2.74
N MET A 290 -35.00 -13.63 3.01
CA MET A 290 -34.14 -12.62 3.61
C MET A 290 -34.53 -12.39 5.07
N LEU A 291 -33.52 -12.19 5.88
CA LEU A 291 -33.64 -11.69 7.25
C LEU A 291 -33.33 -10.20 7.22
N PRO A 292 -34.35 -9.33 7.28
CA PRO A 292 -34.17 -7.89 7.07
C PRO A 292 -33.35 -7.24 8.19
N SER A 293 -32.74 -6.13 7.83
CA SER A 293 -32.07 -5.22 8.74
C SER A 293 -32.85 -3.90 8.80
N ASN A 294 -32.91 -3.28 9.96
CA ASN A 294 -33.52 -1.96 10.10
C ASN A 294 -32.61 -0.87 9.54
N PRO A 295 -33.17 0.20 8.97
CA PRO A 295 -32.37 1.35 8.60
C PRO A 295 -31.76 2.00 9.84
N GLY A 296 -30.58 2.63 9.68
CA GLY A 296 -29.87 3.30 10.77
C GLY A 296 -28.38 3.00 10.77
N MET A 297 -27.72 3.37 11.84
CA MET A 297 -26.30 3.12 12.08
C MET A 297 -26.04 3.04 13.59
N LEU A 298 -24.98 2.36 13.99
CA LEU A 298 -24.51 2.26 15.35
C LEU A 298 -23.43 3.33 15.61
N GLY A 299 -23.33 3.80 16.84
CA GLY A 299 -22.37 4.82 17.28
C GLY A 299 -22.92 6.24 17.27
N ILE A 300 -24.24 6.37 17.20
CA ILE A 300 -24.96 7.66 17.21
C ILE A 300 -26.04 7.76 18.32
N GLY A 301 -26.21 6.70 19.11
CA GLY A 301 -27.14 6.68 20.26
C GLY A 301 -28.63 6.69 19.90
N MET A 302 -29.02 6.17 18.73
CA MET A 302 -30.40 6.25 18.22
C MET A 302 -31.09 4.89 18.07
N VAL A 303 -30.47 3.78 18.45
CA VAL A 303 -31.05 2.45 18.34
C VAL A 303 -31.88 2.11 19.59
N ASP A 304 -33.17 1.85 19.43
CA ASP A 304 -34.13 1.68 20.53
C ASP A 304 -34.21 0.28 21.18
N GLY A 305 -33.49 -0.70 20.60
CA GLY A 305 -33.39 -2.06 21.14
C GLY A 305 -34.63 -2.98 20.94
N THR A 306 -35.73 -2.46 20.41
CA THR A 306 -36.97 -3.25 20.22
C THR A 306 -36.98 -4.04 18.93
N ALA A 307 -36.07 -3.75 18.01
CA ALA A 307 -36.00 -4.34 16.70
C ALA A 307 -35.31 -5.70 16.73
N GLY A 308 -36.07 -6.77 16.90
CA GLY A 308 -35.62 -8.15 16.75
C GLY A 308 -36.68 -8.99 16.11
N ASP A 309 -36.29 -9.98 15.33
CA ASP A 309 -37.19 -10.95 14.69
C ASP A 309 -36.60 -12.37 14.83
N HIS A 310 -37.32 -13.35 14.39
CA HIS A 310 -36.91 -14.73 14.46
C HIS A 310 -37.26 -15.51 13.19
N ASP A 311 -36.47 -16.53 12.94
CA ASP A 311 -36.69 -17.51 11.88
C ASP A 311 -36.14 -18.89 12.36
N ARG A 312 -36.22 -19.88 11.52
CA ARG A 312 -35.71 -21.22 11.81
C ARG A 312 -34.94 -21.73 10.60
N LEU A 313 -33.73 -22.23 10.85
CA LEU A 313 -32.99 -23.02 9.87
C LEU A 313 -33.53 -24.44 9.85
N GLU A 314 -34.17 -24.82 8.75
CA GLU A 314 -34.61 -26.19 8.53
C GLU A 314 -33.44 -27.08 8.06
N PRO A 315 -33.53 -28.41 8.21
CA PRO A 315 -32.51 -29.33 7.71
C PRO A 315 -32.24 -29.11 6.21
N GLY A 316 -30.98 -28.91 5.82
CA GLY A 316 -30.57 -28.61 4.46
C GLY A 316 -30.52 -27.12 4.12
N GLU A 317 -30.86 -26.23 5.05
CA GLU A 317 -30.75 -24.77 4.84
C GLU A 317 -29.44 -24.20 5.34
N SER A 318 -28.98 -23.16 4.67
CA SER A 318 -27.82 -22.35 5.05
C SER A 318 -28.25 -20.89 5.21
N LEU A 319 -27.77 -20.23 6.27
CA LEU A 319 -27.89 -18.79 6.50
C LEU A 319 -26.54 -18.14 6.23
N ILE A 320 -26.58 -17.06 5.45
CA ILE A 320 -25.41 -16.30 5.02
C ILE A 320 -25.54 -14.88 5.56
N ILE A 321 -24.55 -14.44 6.36
CA ILE A 321 -24.37 -13.07 6.82
C ILE A 321 -23.15 -12.53 6.08
N TYR A 322 -23.22 -11.33 5.52
CA TYR A 322 -22.16 -10.76 4.71
C TYR A 322 -22.12 -9.23 4.84
N THR A 323 -20.96 -8.62 4.59
CA THR A 323 -20.79 -7.17 4.50
C THR A 323 -20.95 -6.70 3.05
N ASP A 324 -21.25 -5.42 2.88
CA ASP A 324 -21.58 -4.81 1.58
C ASP A 324 -20.43 -4.88 0.57
N GLY A 325 -19.16 -4.95 1.02
CA GLY A 325 -18.02 -5.17 0.14
C GLY A 325 -18.16 -6.40 -0.79
N LEU A 326 -19.01 -7.38 -0.44
CA LEU A 326 -19.36 -8.50 -1.33
C LEU A 326 -20.26 -8.07 -2.47
N THR A 327 -21.32 -7.32 -2.18
CA THR A 327 -22.35 -6.90 -3.17
C THR A 327 -21.91 -5.68 -3.97
N ASP A 328 -21.11 -4.82 -3.36
CA ASP A 328 -20.62 -3.57 -3.96
C ASP A 328 -19.34 -3.76 -4.75
N ALA A 329 -18.79 -4.98 -4.78
CA ALA A 329 -17.66 -5.33 -5.63
C ALA A 329 -17.96 -5.04 -7.11
N MET A 330 -17.12 -4.23 -7.75
CA MET A 330 -17.33 -3.77 -9.13
C MET A 330 -16.53 -4.61 -10.13
N ASP A 331 -17.10 -4.79 -11.31
CA ASP A 331 -16.36 -5.29 -12.47
C ASP A 331 -15.60 -4.14 -13.17
N PRO A 332 -14.77 -4.42 -14.19
CA PRO A 332 -14.06 -3.38 -14.94
C PRO A 332 -14.94 -2.38 -15.71
N SER A 333 -16.25 -2.61 -15.76
CA SER A 333 -17.26 -1.74 -16.38
C SER A 333 -18.10 -1.00 -15.34
N ASP A 334 -17.64 -0.97 -14.07
CA ASP A 334 -18.32 -0.35 -12.93
C ASP A 334 -19.71 -0.98 -12.62
N VAL A 335 -19.92 -2.25 -12.97
CA VAL A 335 -21.16 -2.97 -12.62
C VAL A 335 -20.94 -3.69 -11.30
N LEU A 336 -21.84 -3.46 -10.34
CA LEU A 336 -21.82 -4.12 -9.03
C LEU A 336 -22.06 -5.64 -9.16
N PHE A 337 -21.47 -6.41 -8.26
CA PHE A 337 -21.79 -7.83 -8.11
C PHE A 337 -23.28 -8.02 -7.83
N GLY A 338 -23.82 -7.27 -6.88
CA GLY A 338 -25.23 -7.10 -6.60
C GLY A 338 -25.86 -8.26 -5.84
N GLU A 339 -26.92 -7.92 -5.10
CA GLU A 339 -27.67 -8.86 -4.26
C GLU A 339 -28.40 -9.95 -5.07
N ASP A 340 -29.00 -9.61 -6.22
CA ASP A 340 -29.71 -10.59 -7.04
C ASP A 340 -28.80 -11.69 -7.58
N ARG A 341 -27.58 -11.32 -7.99
CA ARG A 341 -26.54 -12.28 -8.41
C ARG A 341 -26.12 -13.16 -7.24
N LEU A 342 -25.88 -12.54 -6.07
CA LEU A 342 -25.53 -13.28 -4.85
C LEU A 342 -26.61 -14.31 -4.51
N ARG A 343 -27.87 -13.93 -4.48
CA ARG A 343 -29.02 -14.81 -4.20
C ARG A 343 -29.12 -15.96 -5.19
N THR A 344 -28.97 -15.68 -6.48
CA THR A 344 -29.01 -16.68 -7.55
C THR A 344 -27.89 -17.72 -7.38
N LEU A 345 -26.68 -17.26 -7.08
CA LEU A 345 -25.53 -18.13 -6.83
C LEU A 345 -25.74 -18.99 -5.58
N LEU A 346 -26.13 -18.38 -4.47
CA LEU A 346 -26.38 -19.09 -3.22
C LEU A 346 -27.45 -20.17 -3.40
N GLN A 347 -28.52 -19.87 -4.13
CA GLN A 347 -29.57 -20.84 -4.43
C GLN A 347 -29.04 -22.03 -5.25
N SER A 348 -28.08 -21.80 -6.16
CA SER A 348 -27.47 -22.89 -6.92
C SER A 348 -26.53 -23.78 -6.10
N TYR A 349 -26.12 -23.30 -4.92
CA TYR A 349 -25.20 -24.01 -4.02
C TYR A 349 -25.90 -24.52 -2.75
N HIS A 350 -27.25 -24.49 -2.71
CA HIS A 350 -27.98 -25.04 -1.55
C HIS A 350 -27.60 -26.51 -1.30
N GLY A 351 -27.42 -26.87 -0.05
CA GLY A 351 -26.99 -28.21 0.35
C GLY A 351 -25.49 -28.50 0.25
N ALA A 352 -24.69 -27.59 -0.32
CA ALA A 352 -23.23 -27.68 -0.27
C ALA A 352 -22.72 -27.40 1.16
N ASP A 353 -21.54 -27.93 1.50
CA ASP A 353 -20.86 -27.66 2.78
C ASP A 353 -20.56 -26.15 2.94
N PRO A 354 -20.61 -25.59 4.16
CA PRO A 354 -20.34 -24.18 4.40
C PRO A 354 -19.03 -23.65 3.79
N LEU A 355 -17.97 -24.44 3.85
CA LEU A 355 -16.68 -24.07 3.27
C LEU A 355 -16.71 -24.12 1.74
N GLU A 356 -17.46 -25.07 1.16
CA GLU A 356 -17.68 -25.13 -0.28
C GLU A 356 -18.46 -23.91 -0.79
N ILE A 357 -19.51 -23.48 -0.07
CA ILE A 357 -20.25 -22.24 -0.40
C ILE A 357 -19.30 -21.05 -0.44
N LEU A 358 -18.45 -20.87 0.59
CA LEU A 358 -17.47 -19.80 0.65
C LEU A 358 -16.49 -19.84 -0.54
N ASN A 359 -15.97 -21.03 -0.88
CA ASN A 359 -15.04 -21.17 -2.01
C ASN A 359 -15.72 -20.82 -3.36
N LYS A 360 -16.98 -21.20 -3.54
CA LYS A 360 -17.75 -20.87 -4.74
C LYS A 360 -18.06 -19.39 -4.85
N LEU A 361 -18.32 -18.72 -3.75
CA LEU A 361 -18.48 -17.26 -3.72
C LEU A 361 -17.16 -16.55 -4.05
N ASP A 362 -16.03 -17.01 -3.49
CA ASP A 362 -14.72 -16.47 -3.84
C ASP A 362 -14.41 -16.63 -5.36
N GLU A 363 -14.69 -17.80 -5.93
CA GLU A 363 -14.51 -18.05 -7.35
C GLU A 363 -15.40 -17.14 -8.23
N ALA A 364 -16.64 -16.91 -7.81
CA ALA A 364 -17.58 -16.07 -8.54
C ALA A 364 -17.17 -14.59 -8.46
N LEU A 365 -16.75 -14.13 -7.28
CA LEU A 365 -16.27 -12.79 -7.05
C LEU A 365 -14.99 -12.50 -7.85
N ASN A 366 -14.01 -13.39 -7.78
CA ASN A 366 -12.74 -13.25 -8.53
C ASN A 366 -12.97 -13.22 -10.06
N ARG A 367 -13.99 -13.90 -10.56
CA ARG A 367 -14.36 -13.83 -12.00
C ARG A 367 -15.05 -12.51 -12.35
N HIS A 368 -15.70 -11.87 -11.39
CA HIS A 368 -16.39 -10.60 -11.59
C HIS A 368 -15.43 -9.41 -11.52
N THR A 369 -14.61 -9.34 -10.46
CA THR A 369 -13.79 -8.15 -10.16
C THR A 369 -12.48 -8.04 -10.94
N MET A 370 -12.04 -9.08 -11.71
CA MET A 370 -10.67 -9.22 -12.21
C MET A 370 -9.59 -9.35 -11.11
N PRO A 371 -8.39 -9.88 -11.42
CA PRO A 371 -7.36 -10.08 -10.41
C PRO A 371 -6.90 -8.74 -9.82
N GLY A 372 -7.37 -8.43 -8.63
CA GLY A 372 -7.06 -7.25 -7.86
C GLY A 372 -7.45 -7.43 -6.40
N ARG A 373 -7.17 -6.44 -5.56
CA ARG A 373 -7.74 -6.39 -4.21
C ARG A 373 -9.19 -5.91 -4.31
N PRO A 374 -10.11 -6.42 -3.44
CA PRO A 374 -11.45 -5.87 -3.36
C PRO A 374 -11.39 -4.38 -3.01
N ALA A 375 -12.39 -3.62 -3.44
CA ALA A 375 -12.48 -2.19 -3.17
C ALA A 375 -12.82 -1.91 -1.69
N ASP A 376 -13.56 -2.83 -1.06
CA ASP A 376 -13.91 -2.80 0.36
C ASP A 376 -13.68 -4.16 1.03
N ASP A 377 -13.73 -4.18 2.36
CA ASP A 377 -13.57 -5.39 3.15
C ASP A 377 -14.74 -6.36 2.89
N ILE A 378 -14.43 -7.64 2.83
CA ILE A 378 -15.43 -8.67 2.58
C ILE A 378 -15.42 -9.65 3.75
N ASN A 379 -16.54 -9.73 4.44
CA ASN A 379 -16.79 -10.70 5.48
C ASN A 379 -18.01 -11.54 5.12
N ILE A 380 -17.87 -12.86 5.16
CA ILE A 380 -18.95 -13.80 4.86
C ILE A 380 -18.96 -14.89 5.94
N ILE A 381 -20.09 -15.05 6.61
CA ILE A 381 -20.33 -16.15 7.55
C ILE A 381 -21.44 -17.02 6.99
N VAL A 382 -21.18 -18.31 6.92
CA VAL A 382 -22.19 -19.34 6.58
C VAL A 382 -22.48 -20.16 7.80
N LEU A 383 -23.75 -20.18 8.22
CA LEU A 383 -24.27 -21.07 9.25
C LEU A 383 -25.23 -22.05 8.57
N GLN A 384 -25.00 -23.35 8.73
CA GLN A 384 -25.77 -24.38 8.05
C GLN A 384 -26.35 -25.39 9.05
N ARG A 385 -27.58 -25.81 8.78
CA ARG A 385 -28.17 -27.01 9.36
C ARG A 385 -28.13 -28.11 8.29
N PRO A 386 -27.20 -29.10 8.39
CA PRO A 386 -27.09 -30.16 7.41
C PRO A 386 -28.40 -30.95 7.24
N ALA A 387 -28.70 -31.37 6.01
CA ALA A 387 -29.69 -32.39 5.77
C ALA A 387 -29.10 -33.71 6.34
N ARG A 388 -29.75 -34.35 7.26
CA ARG A 388 -29.27 -35.53 7.98
C ARG A 388 -28.54 -36.55 7.14
#